data_747beb2046fdab4c8a4ea4d5468b71c9
#
_entry.id   747beb2046fdab4c8a4ea4d5468b71c9
#
_cell.length_a   1.000
_cell.length_b   1.000
_cell.length_c   1.000
_cell.angle_alpha   90.00
_cell.angle_beta   90.00
_cell.angle_gamma   90.00
#
_symmetry.space_group_name_H-M   'P 1'
#
loop_
_entity.id
_entity.type
_entity.pdbx_description
1 polymer ?
#
loop_
_entity_poly.entity_id
_entity_poly.type
_entity_poly.pdbx_seq_one_letter_code
_entity_poly.pdbx_strand_id
1 'polypeptide(L)'
;FRQEVEKGGLTSYPHPWLMPKFWQFPTVSMGLGPMMAIYQARFTKYLINRGLLKDQDRKIWCHLGDGEMDEPESFGAVGLAAREKLDNLIFVINCNLQRLDGPVRGNGKIIQELEGRFRGSGWNVIKVIWGSYWDQLLSKDKTGLLVKRMTEAVDGEYQAFKAKGGAYVREKF
;
A
#
# COMPACT_ATOMS: atom_id res chain seq x y z
N PHE A 1 13.03 -5.09 14.44
CA PHE A 1 13.16 -6.27 13.57
C PHE A 1 14.43 -7.08 13.86
N ARG A 2 15.58 -6.46 14.12
CA ARG A 2 16.82 -7.19 14.45
C ARG A 2 16.78 -7.92 15.80
N GLN A 3 15.84 -7.55 16.65
CA GLN A 3 15.67 -8.11 17.99
C GLN A 3 14.43 -9.02 18.10
N GLU A 4 13.91 -9.48 16.97
CA GLU A 4 12.70 -10.31 16.95
C GLU A 4 12.84 -11.57 17.81
N VAL A 5 14.01 -12.19 17.82
CA VAL A 5 14.31 -13.38 18.59
C VAL A 5 14.80 -13.06 20.01
N GLU A 6 14.97 -11.78 20.34
CA GLU A 6 15.40 -11.32 21.66
C GLU A 6 14.21 -10.83 22.49
N LYS A 7 14.32 -10.95 23.80
CA LYS A 7 13.28 -10.46 24.71
C LYS A 7 13.13 -8.94 24.59
N GLY A 8 11.93 -8.50 24.17
CA GLY A 8 11.60 -7.08 24.00
C GLY A 8 11.72 -6.55 22.57
N GLY A 9 12.02 -7.40 21.59
CA GLY A 9 11.98 -7.04 20.17
C GLY A 9 10.55 -6.95 19.63
N LEU A 10 10.41 -6.38 18.41
CA LEU A 10 9.15 -6.39 17.67
C LEU A 10 8.92 -7.76 17.05
N THR A 11 7.68 -8.22 17.06
CA THR A 11 7.27 -9.41 16.30
C THR A 11 7.28 -9.13 14.81
N SER A 12 7.63 -10.12 13.97
CA SER A 12 7.60 -10.01 12.51
C SER A 12 6.17 -9.95 11.96
N TYR A 13 5.22 -10.46 12.72
CA TYR A 13 3.80 -10.41 12.41
C TYR A 13 3.03 -9.52 13.38
N PRO A 14 1.93 -8.88 12.94
CA PRO A 14 0.99 -8.22 13.84
C PRO A 14 0.51 -9.21 14.90
N HIS A 15 0.83 -8.94 16.14
CA HIS A 15 0.50 -9.83 17.25
C HIS A 15 -0.18 -9.08 18.39
N PRO A 16 -1.52 -8.88 18.34
CA PRO A 16 -2.26 -8.08 19.32
C PRO A 16 -2.10 -8.58 20.76
N TRP A 17 -1.92 -9.87 20.97
CA TRP A 17 -1.76 -10.44 22.30
C TRP A 17 -0.39 -10.15 22.92
N LEU A 18 0.65 -10.13 22.09
CA LEU A 18 2.00 -9.79 22.56
C LEU A 18 2.23 -8.27 22.61
N MET A 19 1.59 -7.54 21.71
CA MET A 19 1.73 -6.10 21.56
C MET A 19 0.37 -5.38 21.45
N PRO A 20 -0.51 -5.50 22.48
CA PRO A 20 -1.91 -5.02 22.41
C PRO A 20 -2.03 -3.50 22.29
N LYS A 21 -0.99 -2.75 22.66
CA LYS A 21 -0.96 -1.28 22.51
C LYS A 21 -0.52 -0.82 21.12
N PHE A 22 0.04 -1.73 20.33
CA PHE A 22 0.58 -1.43 19.02
C PHE A 22 -0.24 -2.06 17.88
N TRP A 23 -0.53 -3.36 17.96
CA TRP A 23 -1.32 -4.08 16.98
C TRP A 23 -2.78 -4.18 17.42
N GLN A 24 -3.69 -3.80 16.56
CA GLN A 24 -5.13 -3.87 16.84
C GLN A 24 -5.80 -5.02 16.07
N PHE A 25 -5.36 -5.28 14.85
CA PHE A 25 -5.88 -6.36 14.02
C PHE A 25 -4.76 -7.24 13.49
N PRO A 26 -4.82 -8.56 13.71
CA PRO A 26 -3.88 -9.52 13.13
C PRO A 26 -4.30 -9.85 11.70
N THR A 27 -3.95 -9.01 10.75
CA THR A 27 -4.20 -9.26 9.34
C THR A 27 -2.91 -9.71 8.64
N VAL A 28 -3.06 -10.58 7.67
CA VAL A 28 -2.03 -10.98 6.71
C VAL A 28 -2.38 -10.37 5.35
N SER A 29 -1.44 -10.39 4.40
CA SER A 29 -1.61 -9.77 3.07
C SER A 29 -2.51 -10.60 2.14
N MET A 30 -3.69 -11.01 2.64
CA MET A 30 -4.69 -11.83 1.94
C MET A 30 -6.00 -11.08 1.66
N GLY A 31 -5.95 -9.75 1.62
CA GLY A 31 -7.10 -8.91 1.28
C GLY A 31 -8.08 -8.63 2.42
N LEU A 32 -7.89 -9.20 3.60
CA LEU A 32 -8.78 -8.97 4.74
C LEU A 32 -8.55 -7.63 5.42
N GLY A 33 -7.32 -7.11 5.40
CA GLY A 33 -6.96 -5.81 5.99
C GLY A 33 -7.81 -4.66 5.48
N PRO A 34 -7.92 -4.44 4.17
CA PRO A 34 -8.75 -3.41 3.57
C PRO A 34 -10.21 -3.49 3.99
N MET A 35 -10.78 -4.69 3.92
CA MET A 35 -12.18 -4.92 4.27
C MET A 35 -12.43 -4.66 5.76
N MET A 36 -11.58 -5.17 6.65
CA MET A 36 -11.70 -4.95 8.08
C MET A 36 -11.57 -3.45 8.43
N ALA A 37 -10.65 -2.73 7.78
CA ALA A 37 -10.48 -1.30 8.00
C ALA A 37 -11.72 -0.50 7.57
N ILE A 38 -12.35 -0.85 6.45
CA ILE A 38 -13.58 -0.23 5.99
C ILE A 38 -14.71 -0.46 6.99
N TYR A 39 -14.91 -1.69 7.45
CA TYR A 39 -15.95 -1.99 8.45
C TYR A 39 -15.66 -1.34 9.80
N GLN A 40 -14.40 -1.27 10.20
CA GLN A 40 -14.02 -0.55 11.43
C GLN A 40 -14.32 0.95 11.32
N ALA A 41 -13.99 1.57 10.19
CA ALA A 41 -14.29 2.98 9.95
C ALA A 41 -15.80 3.25 9.98
N ARG A 42 -16.58 2.39 9.32
CA ARG A 42 -18.04 2.43 9.31
C ARG A 42 -18.63 2.28 10.70
N PHE A 43 -18.17 1.28 11.44
CA PHE A 43 -18.65 1.02 12.81
C PHE A 43 -18.30 2.18 13.77
N THR A 44 -17.12 2.77 13.64
CA THR A 44 -16.73 3.94 14.41
C THR A 44 -17.70 5.11 14.16
N LYS A 45 -18.02 5.41 12.91
CA LYS A 45 -19.04 6.44 12.58
C LYS A 45 -20.44 6.11 13.13
N TYR A 46 -20.81 4.84 13.05
CA TYR A 46 -22.07 4.39 13.66
C TYR A 46 -22.10 4.68 15.16
N LEU A 47 -21.05 4.35 15.89
CA LEU A 47 -20.98 4.61 17.34
C LEU A 47 -21.04 6.10 17.67
N ILE A 48 -20.36 6.93 16.87
CA ILE A 48 -20.39 8.40 17.01
C ILE A 48 -21.83 8.91 16.76
N ASN A 49 -22.45 8.50 15.67
CA ASN A 49 -23.82 8.90 15.31
C ASN A 49 -24.86 8.46 16.34
N ARG A 50 -24.59 7.38 17.05
CA ARG A 50 -25.45 6.90 18.15
C ARG A 50 -25.15 7.57 19.49
N GLY A 51 -24.17 8.46 19.56
CA GLY A 51 -23.74 9.08 20.82
C GLY A 51 -23.01 8.14 21.78
N LEU A 52 -22.63 6.94 21.32
CA LEU A 52 -21.92 5.92 22.13
C LEU A 52 -20.42 6.16 22.18
N LEU A 53 -19.90 6.91 21.23
CA LEU A 53 -18.51 7.31 21.15
C LEU A 53 -18.43 8.81 20.87
N LYS A 54 -17.54 9.52 21.58
CA LYS A 54 -17.25 10.93 21.26
C LYS A 54 -16.44 11.00 19.97
N ASP A 55 -16.80 11.93 19.09
CA ASP A 55 -15.98 12.24 17.94
C ASP A 55 -14.68 12.91 18.42
N GLN A 56 -13.57 12.28 18.12
CA GLN A 56 -12.21 12.74 18.46
C GLN A 56 -11.33 12.83 17.22
N ASP A 57 -11.93 12.96 16.03
CA ASP A 57 -11.21 12.92 14.74
C ASP A 57 -10.33 11.66 14.58
N ARG A 58 -10.77 10.54 15.11
CA ARG A 58 -10.05 9.28 15.05
C ARG A 58 -10.00 8.77 13.61
N LYS A 59 -8.80 8.46 13.16
CA LYS A 59 -8.56 7.86 11.83
C LYS A 59 -8.25 6.38 11.96
N ILE A 60 -8.69 5.63 10.97
CA ILE A 60 -8.33 4.23 10.76
C ILE A 60 -7.29 4.19 9.65
N TRP A 61 -6.11 3.72 9.96
CA TRP A 61 -5.00 3.56 9.04
C TRP A 61 -4.87 2.11 8.64
N CYS A 62 -4.84 1.84 7.34
CA CYS A 62 -4.63 0.51 6.79
C CYS A 62 -3.40 0.54 5.89
N HIS A 63 -2.35 -0.16 6.30
CA HIS A 63 -1.13 -0.33 5.53
C HIS A 63 -1.23 -1.60 4.69
N LEU A 64 -1.04 -1.47 3.40
CA LEU A 64 -1.31 -2.51 2.39
C LEU A 64 -0.12 -2.69 1.46
N GLY A 65 0.05 -3.91 0.95
CA GLY A 65 0.91 -4.17 -0.19
C GLY A 65 0.16 -4.04 -1.52
N ASP A 66 0.87 -3.74 -2.60
CA ASP A 66 0.29 -3.72 -3.95
C ASP A 66 -0.18 -5.11 -4.39
N GLY A 67 0.56 -6.16 -4.03
CA GLY A 67 0.16 -7.55 -4.27
C GLY A 67 -1.09 -7.96 -3.50
N GLU A 68 -1.28 -7.47 -2.28
CA GLU A 68 -2.50 -7.68 -1.49
C GLU A 68 -3.73 -7.10 -2.19
N MET A 69 -3.56 -6.04 -2.97
CA MET A 69 -4.66 -5.41 -3.69
C MET A 69 -5.15 -6.23 -4.90
N ASP A 70 -4.49 -7.33 -5.25
CA ASP A 70 -5.00 -8.29 -6.26
C ASP A 70 -6.06 -9.23 -5.69
N GLU A 71 -6.09 -9.40 -4.39
CA GLU A 71 -7.10 -10.24 -3.75
C GLU A 71 -8.48 -9.64 -3.97
N PRO A 72 -9.48 -10.44 -4.40
CA PRO A 72 -10.83 -9.95 -4.63
C PRO A 72 -11.44 -9.23 -3.44
N GLU A 73 -11.14 -9.70 -2.24
CA GLU A 73 -11.59 -9.13 -0.98
C GLU A 73 -11.11 -7.69 -0.77
N SER A 74 -9.92 -7.37 -1.25
CA SER A 74 -9.33 -6.02 -1.10
C SER A 74 -10.20 -4.94 -1.74
N PHE A 75 -10.86 -5.23 -2.84
CA PHE A 75 -11.75 -4.30 -3.54
C PHE A 75 -13.21 -4.42 -3.16
N GLY A 76 -13.59 -5.45 -2.42
CA GLY A 76 -14.98 -5.79 -2.17
C GLY A 76 -15.81 -4.67 -1.54
N ALA A 77 -15.21 -3.82 -0.73
CA ALA A 77 -15.89 -2.74 -0.02
C ALA A 77 -15.36 -1.32 -0.35
N VAL A 78 -14.43 -1.17 -1.28
CA VAL A 78 -13.83 0.12 -1.63
C VAL A 78 -14.90 1.13 -2.11
N GLY A 79 -15.81 0.71 -2.97
CA GLY A 79 -16.92 1.54 -3.43
C GLY A 79 -17.92 1.86 -2.32
N LEU A 80 -18.11 0.98 -1.34
CA LEU A 80 -18.95 1.24 -0.17
C LEU A 80 -18.37 2.36 0.69
N ALA A 81 -17.08 2.33 0.95
CA ALA A 81 -16.40 3.35 1.74
C ALA A 81 -16.61 4.76 1.17
N ALA A 82 -16.49 4.90 -0.15
CA ALA A 82 -16.72 6.18 -0.83
C ALA A 82 -18.19 6.62 -0.75
N ARG A 83 -19.14 5.72 -1.01
CA ARG A 83 -20.57 6.02 -0.92
C ARG A 83 -21.02 6.46 0.47
N GLU A 84 -20.47 5.83 1.50
CA GLU A 84 -20.75 6.18 2.91
C GLU A 84 -19.90 7.33 3.43
N LYS A 85 -19.04 7.90 2.58
CA LYS A 85 -18.17 9.04 2.93
C LYS A 85 -17.36 8.78 4.20
N LEU A 86 -16.65 7.66 4.23
CA LEU A 86 -15.80 7.27 5.36
C LEU A 86 -14.51 8.10 5.35
N ASP A 87 -14.59 9.38 5.71
CA ASP A 87 -13.48 10.33 5.76
C ASP A 87 -12.51 10.09 6.93
N ASN A 88 -12.84 9.14 7.79
CA ASN A 88 -12.00 8.65 8.88
C ASN A 88 -11.12 7.46 8.48
N LEU A 89 -11.08 7.09 7.19
CA LEU A 89 -10.32 5.94 6.67
C LEU A 89 -9.18 6.39 5.76
N ILE A 90 -7.99 5.84 5.99
CA ILE A 90 -6.80 6.13 5.21
C ILE A 90 -6.13 4.81 4.82
N PHE A 91 -5.96 4.60 3.51
CA PHE A 91 -5.15 3.50 2.99
C PHE A 91 -3.77 4.00 2.60
N VAL A 92 -2.74 3.26 3.00
CA VAL A 92 -1.35 3.49 2.60
C VAL A 92 -0.89 2.26 1.84
N ILE A 93 -0.85 2.34 0.52
CA ILE A 93 -0.46 1.22 -0.34
C ILE A 93 1.02 1.35 -0.67
N ASN A 94 1.82 0.41 -0.20
CA ASN A 94 3.24 0.32 -0.52
C ASN A 94 3.42 -0.44 -1.83
N CYS A 95 3.61 0.29 -2.91
CA CYS A 95 3.87 -0.28 -4.23
C CYS A 95 5.35 -0.62 -4.38
N ASN A 96 5.78 -1.73 -3.78
CA ASN A 96 7.15 -2.22 -3.87
C ASN A 96 7.39 -3.09 -5.12
N LEU A 97 6.35 -3.36 -5.90
CA LEU A 97 6.38 -4.15 -7.12
C LEU A 97 6.82 -5.60 -6.89
N GLN A 98 6.59 -6.14 -5.71
CA GLN A 98 6.92 -7.51 -5.33
C GLN A 98 5.66 -8.31 -5.07
N ARG A 99 5.60 -9.51 -5.64
CA ARG A 99 4.50 -10.46 -5.49
C ARG A 99 5.03 -11.85 -5.22
N LEU A 100 4.24 -12.65 -4.53
CA LEU A 100 4.60 -14.04 -4.22
C LEU A 100 4.56 -14.93 -5.46
N ASP A 101 3.66 -14.64 -6.39
CA ASP A 101 3.35 -15.51 -7.53
C ASP A 101 4.18 -15.19 -8.79
N GLY A 102 5.20 -14.36 -8.68
CA GLY A 102 6.08 -14.00 -9.78
C GLY A 102 5.73 -12.70 -10.49
N PRO A 103 6.36 -12.43 -11.65
CA PRO A 103 6.20 -11.15 -12.33
C PRO A 103 4.78 -10.97 -12.82
N VAL A 104 4.20 -9.83 -12.50
CA VAL A 104 2.86 -9.49 -12.89
C VAL A 104 2.86 -8.80 -14.26
N ARG A 105 1.78 -9.00 -15.00
CA ARG A 105 1.59 -8.32 -16.29
C ARG A 105 1.72 -6.80 -16.10
N GLY A 106 2.61 -6.20 -16.89
CA GLY A 106 2.72 -4.77 -16.98
C GLY A 106 3.07 -4.12 -15.64
N ASN A 107 4.11 -4.57 -15.04
CA ASN A 107 4.61 -4.14 -13.75
C ASN A 107 4.56 -2.63 -13.54
N GLY A 108 4.98 -1.82 -14.51
CA GLY A 108 4.88 -0.36 -14.43
C GLY A 108 3.45 0.20 -14.49
N LYS A 109 2.43 -0.66 -14.70
CA LYS A 109 1.02 -0.25 -14.81
C LYS A 109 0.19 -0.52 -13.58
N ILE A 110 0.67 -1.32 -12.62
CA ILE A 110 -0.12 -1.62 -11.42
C ILE A 110 -0.45 -0.37 -10.61
N ILE A 111 0.48 0.58 -10.52
CA ILE A 111 0.26 1.84 -9.80
C ILE A 111 -0.85 2.63 -10.47
N GLN A 112 -0.84 2.74 -11.81
CA GLN A 112 -1.87 3.44 -12.57
C GLN A 112 -3.21 2.73 -12.47
N GLU A 113 -3.20 1.40 -12.49
CA GLU A 113 -4.42 0.61 -12.32
C GLU A 113 -5.06 0.82 -10.95
N LEU A 114 -4.27 0.75 -9.88
CA LEU A 114 -4.72 1.02 -8.53
C LEU A 114 -5.24 2.45 -8.39
N GLU A 115 -4.48 3.44 -8.89
CA GLU A 115 -4.92 4.83 -8.91
C GLU A 115 -6.26 4.99 -9.61
N GLY A 116 -6.42 4.39 -10.80
CA GLY A 116 -7.66 4.42 -11.57
C GLY A 116 -8.85 3.80 -10.83
N ARG A 117 -8.65 2.66 -10.19
CA ARG A 117 -9.68 1.95 -9.42
C ARG A 117 -10.15 2.76 -8.21
N PHE A 118 -9.22 3.33 -7.43
CA PHE A 118 -9.57 4.15 -6.28
C PHE A 118 -10.23 5.47 -6.68
N ARG A 119 -9.70 6.19 -7.67
CA ARG A 119 -10.32 7.42 -8.19
C ARG A 119 -11.70 7.15 -8.77
N GLY A 120 -11.84 6.11 -9.59
CA GLY A 120 -13.12 5.70 -10.14
C GLY A 120 -14.17 5.30 -9.10
N SER A 121 -13.72 4.83 -7.95
CA SER A 121 -14.58 4.54 -6.79
C SER A 121 -14.89 5.77 -5.92
N GLY A 122 -14.35 6.95 -6.23
CA GLY A 122 -14.61 8.18 -5.51
C GLY A 122 -13.66 8.49 -4.36
N TRP A 123 -12.51 7.83 -4.29
CA TRP A 123 -11.47 8.11 -3.29
C TRP A 123 -10.60 9.30 -3.70
N ASN A 124 -10.12 10.04 -2.71
CA ASN A 124 -9.04 11.00 -2.90
C ASN A 124 -7.71 10.22 -2.90
N VAL A 125 -6.98 10.27 -4.02
CA VAL A 125 -5.73 9.53 -4.20
C VAL A 125 -4.56 10.49 -4.27
N ILE A 126 -3.61 10.31 -3.36
CA ILE A 126 -2.32 10.99 -3.35
C ILE A 126 -1.26 9.98 -3.75
N LYS A 127 -0.56 10.25 -4.84
CA LYS A 127 0.50 9.40 -5.34
C LYS A 127 1.86 10.00 -4.96
N VAL A 128 2.63 9.22 -4.20
CA VAL A 128 4.00 9.57 -3.83
C VAL A 128 4.94 8.68 -4.62
N ILE A 129 5.71 9.30 -5.52
CA ILE A 129 6.65 8.58 -6.39
C ILE A 129 8.05 9.06 -6.05
N TRP A 130 8.92 8.14 -5.67
CA TRP A 130 10.34 8.36 -5.45
C TRP A 130 10.69 9.50 -4.45
N GLY A 131 11.92 9.53 -4.02
CA GLY A 131 12.43 10.65 -3.26
C GLY A 131 12.92 11.81 -4.16
N SER A 132 13.15 12.97 -3.57
CA SER A 132 13.56 14.21 -4.27
C SER A 132 14.81 14.08 -5.13
N TYR A 133 15.67 13.11 -4.86
CA TYR A 133 16.86 12.86 -5.70
C TYR A 133 16.51 12.40 -7.13
N TRP A 134 15.35 11.81 -7.35
CA TRP A 134 14.87 11.40 -8.67
C TRP A 134 14.40 12.57 -9.53
N ASP A 135 14.00 13.66 -8.93
CA ASP A 135 13.56 14.87 -9.65
C ASP A 135 14.65 15.39 -10.58
N GLN A 136 15.91 15.28 -10.17
CA GLN A 136 17.05 15.71 -10.99
C GLN A 136 17.25 14.82 -12.22
N LEU A 137 16.97 13.51 -12.11
CA LEU A 137 17.03 12.58 -13.25
C LEU A 137 15.85 12.78 -14.18
N LEU A 138 14.65 12.85 -13.63
CA LEU A 138 13.43 13.05 -14.40
C LEU A 138 13.42 14.38 -15.14
N SER A 139 13.96 15.46 -14.55
CA SER A 139 14.08 16.77 -15.22
C SER A 139 15.02 16.76 -16.41
N LYS A 140 15.97 15.82 -16.47
CA LYS A 140 16.90 15.64 -17.59
C LYS A 140 16.35 14.72 -18.69
N ASP A 141 15.29 14.00 -18.42
CA ASP A 141 14.67 13.05 -19.37
C ASP A 141 13.81 13.79 -20.41
N LYS A 142 14.48 14.52 -21.32
CA LYS A 142 13.84 15.30 -22.39
C LYS A 142 13.05 14.45 -23.38
N THR A 143 13.42 13.20 -23.54
CA THR A 143 12.84 12.26 -24.52
C THR A 143 11.81 11.34 -23.91
N GLY A 144 11.67 11.31 -22.58
CA GLY A 144 10.81 10.36 -21.86
C GLY A 144 11.37 8.93 -21.83
N LEU A 145 12.64 8.75 -22.22
CA LEU A 145 13.26 7.43 -22.32
C LEU A 145 13.37 6.76 -20.94
N LEU A 146 13.76 7.51 -19.92
CA LEU A 146 13.83 7.03 -18.53
C LEU A 146 12.45 6.54 -18.06
N VAL A 147 11.44 7.38 -18.23
CA VAL A 147 10.05 7.04 -17.84
C VAL A 147 9.56 5.81 -18.61
N LYS A 148 9.85 5.75 -19.91
CA LYS A 148 9.51 4.57 -20.75
C LYS A 148 10.17 3.31 -20.20
N ARG A 149 11.48 3.34 -19.95
CA ARG A 149 12.21 2.19 -19.41
C ARG A 149 11.71 1.75 -18.05
N MET A 150 11.41 2.71 -17.16
CA MET A 150 10.80 2.43 -15.85
C MET A 150 9.44 1.73 -15.98
N THR A 151 8.67 2.06 -17.00
CA THR A 151 7.35 1.46 -17.24
C THR A 151 7.47 0.05 -17.85
N GLU A 152 8.50 -0.20 -18.64
CA GLU A 152 8.73 -1.49 -19.30
C GLU A 152 9.36 -2.53 -18.37
N ALA A 153 10.13 -2.09 -17.36
CA ALA A 153 10.78 -2.99 -16.42
C ALA A 153 9.75 -3.79 -15.60
N VAL A 154 9.98 -5.07 -15.43
CA VAL A 154 9.10 -5.98 -14.67
C VAL A 154 9.72 -6.36 -13.32
N ASP A 155 8.90 -6.91 -12.41
CA ASP A 155 9.29 -7.22 -11.05
C ASP A 155 10.61 -7.97 -10.92
N GLY A 156 10.84 -8.97 -11.74
CA GLY A 156 12.09 -9.74 -11.76
C GLY A 156 13.31 -8.89 -12.10
N GLU A 157 13.17 -7.91 -13.00
CA GLU A 157 14.25 -6.98 -13.34
C GLU A 157 14.52 -6.03 -12.14
N TYR A 158 13.47 -5.46 -11.52
CA TYR A 158 13.64 -4.60 -10.35
C TYR A 158 14.28 -5.35 -9.17
N GLN A 159 13.90 -6.60 -8.94
CA GLN A 159 14.55 -7.44 -7.95
C GLN A 159 16.03 -7.69 -8.28
N ALA A 160 16.35 -7.94 -9.56
CA ALA A 160 17.73 -8.10 -9.99
C ALA A 160 18.55 -6.80 -9.84
N PHE A 161 17.96 -5.65 -10.16
CA PHE A 161 18.59 -4.35 -9.98
C PHE A 161 18.92 -4.08 -8.51
N LYS A 162 17.99 -4.41 -7.62
CA LYS A 162 18.19 -4.28 -6.17
C LYS A 162 19.29 -5.21 -5.65
N ALA A 163 19.28 -6.47 -6.09
CA ALA A 163 20.21 -7.50 -5.61
C ALA A 163 21.64 -7.33 -6.12
N LYS A 164 21.81 -6.94 -7.40
CA LYS A 164 23.10 -6.86 -8.06
C LYS A 164 23.78 -5.49 -8.01
N GLY A 165 23.06 -4.49 -7.53
CA GLY A 165 23.62 -3.16 -7.27
C GLY A 165 23.81 -2.26 -8.48
N GLY A 166 24.40 -1.07 -8.23
CA GLY A 166 24.39 0.04 -9.18
C GLY A 166 25.17 -0.17 -10.48
N ALA A 167 26.21 -0.99 -10.49
CA ALA A 167 26.96 -1.30 -11.71
C ALA A 167 26.10 -2.09 -12.69
N TYR A 168 25.38 -3.07 -12.19
CA TYR A 168 24.43 -3.86 -12.98
C TYR A 168 23.27 -3.03 -13.51
N VAL A 169 22.73 -2.14 -12.65
CA VAL A 169 21.68 -1.20 -13.07
C VAL A 169 22.17 -0.34 -14.24
N ARG A 170 23.37 0.22 -14.14
CA ARG A 170 23.93 1.07 -15.21
C ARG A 170 24.08 0.35 -16.54
N GLU A 171 24.35 -0.96 -16.50
CA GLU A 171 24.50 -1.78 -17.73
C GLU A 171 23.17 -2.20 -18.33
N LYS A 172 22.18 -2.53 -17.49
CA LYS A 172 20.96 -3.22 -17.92
C LYS A 172 19.70 -2.37 -17.93
N PHE A 173 19.70 -1.26 -17.16
CA PHE A 173 18.57 -0.33 -17.12
C PHE A 173 18.71 0.75 -18.18
#